data_5a6e5d0918cd976f960633271e4c4022
#
_entry.id   5a6e5d0918cd976f960633271e4c4022
#
_cell.length_a   1.000
_cell.length_b   1.000
_cell.length_c   1.000
_cell.angle_alpha   90.00
_cell.angle_beta   90.00
_cell.angle_gamma   90.00
#
_symmetry.space_group_name_H-M   'P 1'
#
loop_
_entity.id
_entity.type
_entity.pdbx_description
1 polymer ?
#
loop_
_entity_poly.entity_id
_entity_poly.type
_entity_poly.pdbx_seq_one_letter_code
_entity_poly.pdbx_strand_id
1 'polypeptide(L)'
;IDTDAIQYESDELMRPIHGCDYAIACCVSAMTVGKQMQFFGARCNLAKTLLYAINGGIDEVKKELVVDGLDKITDEYLDYESVRKAYSKAMKKIAKTYVDAMNIIHFMHDKYAYEKGQMALHDTKLDRLMAFGIAGFSVAVDSLSAIKYAKVKPIRDEDGIAVDFEITGEFPKYGNDDDKVDNLGKELL
;
A
#
# COMPACT_ATOMS: atom_id res chain seq x y z
N ILE A 1 -10.32 -19.36 22.09
CA ILE A 1 -11.02 -18.99 20.85
C ILE A 1 -10.66 -17.54 20.58
N ASP A 2 -10.16 -17.29 19.39
CA ASP A 2 -9.84 -15.98 18.93
C ASP A 2 -11.13 -15.18 18.66
N THR A 3 -11.23 -13.98 19.23
CA THR A 3 -12.42 -13.13 19.05
C THR A 3 -12.59 -12.71 17.59
N ASP A 4 -11.51 -12.62 16.85
CA ASP A 4 -11.57 -12.29 15.42
C ASP A 4 -12.16 -13.43 14.60
N ALA A 5 -11.85 -14.67 14.95
CA ALA A 5 -12.45 -15.85 14.31
C ALA A 5 -13.98 -15.92 14.51
N ILE A 6 -14.47 -15.51 15.69
CA ILE A 6 -15.91 -15.46 15.98
C ILE A 6 -16.64 -14.47 15.04
N GLN A 7 -16.03 -13.33 14.74
CA GLN A 7 -16.61 -12.37 13.79
C GLN A 7 -16.77 -12.99 12.39
N TYR A 8 -15.74 -13.67 11.90
CA TYR A 8 -15.81 -14.33 10.59
C TYR A 8 -16.78 -15.50 10.56
N GLU A 9 -16.90 -16.25 11.63
CA GLU A 9 -17.88 -17.35 11.75
C GLU A 9 -19.34 -16.87 11.68
N SER A 10 -19.61 -15.66 12.17
CA SER A 10 -20.93 -15.04 12.09
C SER A 10 -21.18 -14.34 10.75
N ASP A 11 -20.18 -14.19 9.89
CA ASP A 11 -20.30 -13.54 8.59
C ASP A 11 -20.87 -14.49 7.55
N GLU A 12 -22.04 -14.14 7.01
CA GLU A 12 -22.73 -14.93 5.98
C GLU A 12 -21.95 -15.03 4.67
N LEU A 13 -21.00 -14.11 4.39
CA LEU A 13 -20.17 -14.13 3.20
C LEU A 13 -18.95 -15.05 3.37
N MET A 14 -18.32 -15.06 4.55
CA MET A 14 -17.09 -15.80 4.80
C MET A 14 -17.35 -17.27 5.07
N ARG A 15 -18.43 -17.61 5.77
CA ARG A 15 -18.77 -18.98 6.11
C ARG A 15 -18.98 -19.89 4.89
N PRO A 16 -19.67 -19.49 3.81
CA PRO A 16 -19.77 -20.32 2.61
C PRO A 16 -18.43 -20.59 1.92
N ILE A 17 -17.45 -19.69 2.07
CA ILE A 17 -16.12 -19.79 1.43
C ILE A 17 -15.20 -20.69 2.26
N HIS A 18 -15.13 -20.48 3.58
CA HIS A 18 -14.15 -21.11 4.46
C HIS A 18 -14.74 -22.20 5.37
N GLY A 19 -16.08 -22.32 5.45
CA GLY A 19 -16.73 -23.20 6.42
C GLY A 19 -16.57 -22.68 7.85
N CYS A 20 -16.48 -23.59 8.81
CA CYS A 20 -16.24 -23.27 10.23
C CYS A 20 -14.81 -23.63 10.68
N ASP A 21 -13.95 -24.10 9.76
CA ASP A 21 -12.60 -24.58 10.05
C ASP A 21 -11.57 -23.60 9.44
N TYR A 22 -11.55 -22.40 9.99
CA TYR A 22 -10.60 -21.37 9.55
C TYR A 22 -10.01 -20.63 10.76
N ALA A 23 -8.89 -19.96 10.51
CA ALA A 23 -8.20 -19.12 11.47
C ALA A 23 -7.78 -17.81 10.83
N ILE A 24 -7.57 -16.81 11.67
CA ILE A 24 -7.00 -15.54 11.25
C ILE A 24 -5.48 -15.63 11.31
N ALA A 25 -4.83 -15.54 10.16
CA ALA A 25 -3.39 -15.41 10.12
C ALA A 25 -2.98 -13.93 10.17
N CYS A 26 -1.93 -13.65 10.92
CA CYS A 26 -1.43 -12.30 11.15
C CYS A 26 -2.50 -11.39 11.78
N CYS A 27 -3.01 -10.41 11.04
CA CYS A 27 -3.94 -9.41 11.57
C CYS A 27 -5.38 -9.57 11.03
N VAL A 28 -5.55 -9.97 9.77
CA VAL A 28 -6.87 -9.95 9.10
C VAL A 28 -7.04 -11.01 8.02
N SER A 29 -6.07 -11.87 7.78
CA SER A 29 -6.13 -12.87 6.70
C SER A 29 -6.87 -14.12 7.18
N ALA A 30 -8.11 -14.31 6.74
CA ALA A 30 -8.84 -15.56 6.97
C ALA A 30 -8.26 -16.66 6.09
N MET A 31 -7.94 -17.82 6.68
CA MET A 31 -7.40 -18.98 5.98
C MET A 31 -8.03 -20.26 6.51
N THR A 32 -8.34 -21.19 5.60
CA THR A 32 -8.79 -22.51 5.97
C THR A 32 -7.63 -23.31 6.57
N VAL A 33 -7.81 -23.79 7.80
CA VAL A 33 -6.76 -24.47 8.58
C VAL A 33 -6.28 -25.71 7.84
N GLY A 34 -4.95 -25.86 7.72
CA GLY A 34 -4.31 -26.99 7.06
C GLY A 34 -4.35 -26.97 5.54
N LYS A 35 -5.18 -26.15 4.90
CA LYS A 35 -5.40 -26.12 3.44
C LYS A 35 -4.87 -24.87 2.75
N GLN A 36 -4.76 -23.77 3.47
CA GLN A 36 -4.27 -22.50 2.95
C GLN A 36 -3.12 -21.98 3.80
N MET A 37 -2.20 -21.26 3.17
CA MET A 37 -1.03 -20.70 3.82
C MET A 37 -0.68 -19.34 3.21
N GLN A 38 -0.49 -18.36 4.07
CA GLN A 38 0.14 -17.10 3.74
C GLN A 38 1.52 -17.06 4.41
N PHE A 39 2.58 -17.25 3.64
CA PHE A 39 3.91 -17.44 4.19
C PHE A 39 4.62 -16.11 4.49
N PHE A 40 4.56 -15.16 3.55
CA PHE A 40 5.21 -13.87 3.67
C PHE A 40 4.32 -12.76 3.15
N GLY A 41 4.34 -11.64 3.84
CA GLY A 41 3.67 -10.41 3.44
C GLY A 41 4.57 -9.20 3.65
N ALA A 42 4.41 -8.19 2.81
CA ALA A 42 5.08 -6.91 2.92
C ALA A 42 4.07 -5.78 2.75
N ARG A 43 4.52 -4.53 2.89
CA ARG A 43 3.67 -3.36 2.68
C ARG A 43 4.37 -2.35 1.78
N CYS A 44 3.63 -1.82 0.82
CA CYS A 44 4.03 -0.68 0.01
C CYS A 44 3.53 0.61 0.66
N ASN A 45 4.40 1.59 0.86
CA ASN A 45 4.03 2.87 1.46
C ASN A 45 3.56 3.85 0.37
N LEU A 46 2.23 4.03 0.26
CA LEU A 46 1.61 4.89 -0.74
C LEU A 46 1.92 6.37 -0.53
N ALA A 47 1.95 6.83 0.72
CA ALA A 47 2.28 8.23 1.03
C ALA A 47 3.73 8.56 0.66
N LYS A 48 4.66 7.67 0.93
CA LYS A 48 6.06 7.83 0.52
C LYS A 48 6.22 7.81 -1.01
N THR A 49 5.44 6.98 -1.69
CA THR A 49 5.39 6.94 -3.15
C THR A 49 4.91 8.27 -3.74
N LEU A 50 3.94 8.94 -3.10
CA LEU A 50 3.49 10.27 -3.52
C LEU A 50 4.61 11.31 -3.36
N LEU A 51 5.36 11.26 -2.26
CA LEU A 51 6.50 12.14 -2.05
C LEU A 51 7.60 11.92 -3.11
N TYR A 52 7.88 10.65 -3.46
CA TYR A 52 8.78 10.34 -4.58
C TYR A 52 8.27 10.91 -5.91
N ALA A 53 6.96 10.86 -6.17
CA ALA A 53 6.39 11.43 -7.38
C ALA A 53 6.60 12.95 -7.47
N ILE A 54 6.47 13.67 -6.35
CA ILE A 54 6.71 15.11 -6.28
C ILE A 54 8.20 15.44 -6.46
N ASN A 55 9.08 14.64 -5.88
CA ASN A 55 10.53 14.85 -5.84
C ASN A 55 11.29 14.22 -7.03
N GLY A 56 10.59 13.79 -8.09
CA GLY A 56 11.26 13.18 -9.25
C GLY A 56 11.94 11.85 -8.94
N GLY A 57 11.43 11.12 -7.96
CA GLY A 57 11.93 9.82 -7.54
C GLY A 57 13.04 9.85 -6.48
N ILE A 58 13.40 11.03 -5.98
CA ILE A 58 14.47 11.20 -5.00
C ILE A 58 13.90 11.10 -3.58
N ASP A 59 14.61 10.36 -2.71
CA ASP A 59 14.31 10.27 -1.28
C ASP A 59 14.74 11.56 -0.56
N GLU A 60 13.85 12.15 0.23
CA GLU A 60 14.09 13.44 0.90
C GLU A 60 15.10 13.34 2.05
N VAL A 61 15.30 12.14 2.60
CA VAL A 61 16.24 11.91 3.72
C VAL A 61 17.61 11.50 3.21
N LYS A 62 17.66 10.47 2.35
CA LYS A 62 18.91 9.90 1.84
C LYS A 62 19.49 10.66 0.65
N LYS A 63 18.68 11.49 -0.01
CA LYS A 63 19.04 12.20 -1.24
C LYS A 63 19.44 11.28 -2.40
N GLU A 64 18.97 10.05 -2.38
CA GLU A 64 19.24 9.04 -3.39
C GLU A 64 18.05 8.89 -4.35
N LEU A 65 18.33 8.59 -5.61
CA LEU A 65 17.31 8.26 -6.60
C LEU A 65 16.77 6.84 -6.31
N VAL A 66 15.51 6.77 -5.86
CA VAL A 66 14.83 5.51 -5.53
C VAL A 66 13.93 5.04 -6.69
N VAL A 67 13.26 5.96 -7.36
CA VAL A 67 12.36 5.68 -8.48
C VAL A 67 12.81 6.46 -9.70
N ASP A 68 13.42 5.78 -10.68
CA ASP A 68 13.93 6.41 -11.89
C ASP A 68 12.82 6.91 -12.84
N GLY A 69 13.19 7.78 -13.76
CA GLY A 69 12.34 8.24 -14.87
C GLY A 69 11.10 9.02 -14.45
N LEU A 70 11.08 9.62 -13.28
CA LEU A 70 10.10 10.62 -12.86
C LEU A 70 10.70 12.02 -13.02
N ASP A 71 9.87 12.95 -13.47
CA ASP A 71 10.26 14.34 -13.53
C ASP A 71 9.92 15.03 -12.21
N LYS A 72 10.84 15.86 -11.67
CA LYS A 72 10.60 16.64 -10.46
C LYS A 72 9.54 17.71 -10.74
N ILE A 73 8.54 17.83 -9.88
CA ILE A 73 7.57 18.91 -9.92
C ILE A 73 8.20 20.12 -9.25
N THR A 74 8.40 21.19 -10.00
CA THR A 74 9.12 22.39 -9.53
C THR A 74 8.21 23.60 -9.30
N ASP A 75 6.92 23.48 -9.56
CA ASP A 75 5.94 24.55 -9.43
C ASP A 75 5.89 25.09 -7.99
N GLU A 76 5.57 26.37 -7.85
CA GLU A 76 5.42 27.03 -6.54
C GLU A 76 4.26 26.42 -5.74
N TYR A 77 3.17 26.10 -6.42
CA TYR A 77 2.02 25.40 -5.86
C TYR A 77 1.80 24.10 -6.63
N LEU A 78 1.44 23.03 -5.93
CA LEU A 78 1.19 21.74 -6.55
C LEU A 78 -0.12 21.79 -7.37
N ASP A 79 -0.02 21.42 -8.64
CA ASP A 79 -1.17 21.17 -9.51
C ASP A 79 -1.65 19.72 -9.39
N TYR A 80 -2.94 19.53 -9.16
CA TYR A 80 -3.51 18.21 -8.93
C TYR A 80 -3.29 17.23 -10.09
N GLU A 81 -3.51 17.67 -11.34
CA GLU A 81 -3.37 16.77 -12.49
C GLU A 81 -1.91 16.39 -12.75
N SER A 82 -0.99 17.32 -12.57
CA SER A 82 0.45 17.06 -12.67
C SER A 82 0.92 16.07 -11.62
N VAL A 83 0.50 16.26 -10.36
CA VAL A 83 0.83 15.36 -9.25
C VAL A 83 0.20 13.99 -9.48
N ARG A 84 -1.08 13.91 -9.85
CA ARG A 84 -1.79 12.65 -10.12
C ARG A 84 -1.11 11.85 -11.23
N LYS A 85 -0.70 12.50 -12.30
CA LYS A 85 0.03 11.86 -13.42
C LYS A 85 1.38 11.33 -12.98
N ALA A 86 2.17 12.12 -12.25
CA ALA A 86 3.47 11.69 -11.72
C ALA A 86 3.30 10.53 -10.72
N TYR A 87 2.31 10.62 -9.84
CA TYR A 87 2.00 9.60 -8.84
C TYR A 87 1.57 8.27 -9.49
N SER A 88 0.68 8.31 -10.49
CA SER A 88 0.30 7.11 -11.24
C SER A 88 1.51 6.43 -11.90
N LYS A 89 2.45 7.23 -12.44
CA LYS A 89 3.69 6.71 -13.04
C LYS A 89 4.59 6.07 -11.98
N ALA A 90 4.74 6.72 -10.81
CA ALA A 90 5.50 6.18 -9.68
C ALA A 90 4.88 4.88 -9.16
N MET A 91 3.55 4.85 -8.96
CA MET A 91 2.82 3.68 -8.48
C MET A 91 3.00 2.46 -9.39
N LYS A 92 2.92 2.63 -10.72
CA LYS A 92 3.14 1.52 -11.67
C LYS A 92 4.54 0.92 -11.54
N LYS A 93 5.57 1.74 -11.35
CA LYS A 93 6.94 1.27 -11.16
C LYS A 93 7.12 0.55 -9.84
N ILE A 94 6.63 1.13 -8.76
CA ILE A 94 6.72 0.55 -7.42
C ILE A 94 5.90 -0.75 -7.33
N ALA A 95 4.70 -0.79 -7.91
CA ALA A 95 3.89 -2.01 -7.96
C ALA A 95 4.64 -3.15 -8.68
N LYS A 96 5.27 -2.86 -9.83
CA LYS A 96 6.09 -3.86 -10.52
C LYS A 96 7.25 -4.34 -9.65
N THR A 97 8.01 -3.43 -9.06
CA THR A 97 9.13 -3.77 -8.17
C THR A 97 8.65 -4.59 -6.97
N TYR A 98 7.49 -4.24 -6.41
CA TYR A 98 6.89 -4.95 -5.29
C TYR A 98 6.54 -6.39 -5.64
N VAL A 99 5.87 -6.61 -6.79
CA VAL A 99 5.54 -7.95 -7.28
C VAL A 99 6.80 -8.76 -7.56
N ASP A 100 7.79 -8.17 -8.24
CA ASP A 100 9.05 -8.84 -8.56
C ASP A 100 9.80 -9.24 -7.27
N ALA A 101 9.87 -8.35 -6.27
CA ALA A 101 10.50 -8.61 -4.99
C ALA A 101 9.79 -9.73 -4.22
N MET A 102 8.45 -9.71 -4.17
CA MET A 102 7.67 -10.75 -3.52
C MET A 102 7.87 -12.11 -4.18
N ASN A 103 7.89 -12.18 -5.51
CA ASN A 103 8.18 -13.42 -6.24
C ASN A 103 9.59 -13.95 -5.93
N ILE A 104 10.60 -13.08 -5.87
CA ILE A 104 11.97 -13.48 -5.53
C ILE A 104 12.03 -14.02 -4.09
N ILE A 105 11.39 -13.35 -3.14
CA ILE A 105 11.36 -13.78 -1.73
C ILE A 105 10.71 -15.15 -1.61
N HIS A 106 9.55 -15.37 -2.22
CA HIS A 106 8.86 -16.67 -2.20
C HIS A 106 9.69 -17.77 -2.88
N PHE A 107 10.33 -17.47 -4.01
CA PHE A 107 11.24 -18.40 -4.67
C PHE A 107 12.42 -18.79 -3.77
N MET A 108 13.02 -17.83 -3.05
CA MET A 108 14.15 -18.10 -2.16
C MET A 108 13.74 -18.93 -0.95
N HIS A 109 12.54 -18.68 -0.39
CA HIS A 109 11.97 -19.51 0.67
C HIS A 109 11.77 -20.96 0.22
N ASP A 110 11.22 -21.16 -0.97
CA ASP A 110 11.02 -22.48 -1.56
C ASP A 110 12.35 -23.20 -1.81
N LYS A 111 13.31 -22.48 -2.39
CA LYS A 111 14.66 -23.00 -2.71
C LYS A 111 15.41 -23.50 -1.47
N TYR A 112 15.30 -22.78 -0.35
CA TYR A 112 15.98 -23.16 0.90
C TYR A 112 15.11 -23.97 1.85
N ALA A 113 13.95 -24.43 1.37
CA ALA A 113 13.04 -25.32 2.11
C ALA A 113 12.45 -24.75 3.41
N TYR A 114 12.44 -23.43 3.60
CA TYR A 114 11.80 -22.81 4.76
C TYR A 114 10.29 -23.15 4.82
N GLU A 115 9.60 -23.09 3.69
CA GLU A 115 8.18 -23.41 3.61
C GLU A 115 7.90 -24.87 3.93
N LYS A 116 8.77 -25.80 3.55
CA LYS A 116 8.59 -27.22 3.85
C LYS A 116 8.52 -27.50 5.34
N GLY A 117 9.37 -26.85 6.14
CA GLY A 117 9.31 -26.93 7.59
C GLY A 117 8.00 -26.37 8.15
N GLN A 118 7.53 -25.27 7.62
CA GLN A 118 6.26 -24.65 8.03
C GLN A 118 5.04 -25.48 7.61
N MET A 119 5.11 -26.17 6.47
CA MET A 119 4.02 -26.98 5.93
C MET A 119 3.92 -28.39 6.50
N ALA A 120 4.75 -28.76 7.48
CA ALA A 120 4.76 -30.12 8.04
C ALA A 120 3.41 -30.57 8.64
N LEU A 121 2.57 -29.63 9.05
CA LEU A 121 1.24 -29.86 9.62
C LEU A 121 0.08 -29.53 8.67
N HIS A 122 0.38 -29.30 7.39
CA HIS A 122 -0.63 -28.99 6.38
C HIS A 122 -0.98 -30.21 5.52
N ASP A 123 -2.09 -30.11 4.81
CA ASP A 123 -2.51 -31.11 3.84
C ASP A 123 -1.50 -31.23 2.69
N THR A 124 -1.54 -32.38 2.00
CA THR A 124 -0.66 -32.63 0.84
C THR A 124 -0.92 -31.70 -0.32
N LYS A 125 -2.14 -31.17 -0.46
CA LYS A 125 -2.51 -30.14 -1.41
C LYS A 125 -2.80 -28.86 -0.66
N LEU A 126 -1.91 -27.88 -0.84
CA LEU A 126 -1.94 -26.61 -0.13
C LEU A 126 -2.06 -25.43 -1.11
N ASP A 127 -3.02 -24.53 -0.86
CA ASP A 127 -3.12 -23.26 -1.57
C ASP A 127 -2.24 -22.22 -0.88
N ARG A 128 -1.23 -21.76 -1.60
CA ARG A 128 -0.30 -20.72 -1.11
C ARG A 128 -0.75 -19.34 -1.56
N LEU A 129 -0.90 -18.43 -0.62
CA LEU A 129 -1.37 -17.06 -0.84
C LEU A 129 -0.24 -16.07 -0.65
N MET A 130 -0.17 -15.08 -1.53
CA MET A 130 0.70 -13.91 -1.37
C MET A 130 -0.08 -12.74 -0.79
N ALA A 131 0.50 -12.06 0.20
CA ALA A 131 -0.08 -10.85 0.78
C ALA A 131 0.61 -9.60 0.23
N PHE A 132 -0.15 -8.78 -0.48
CA PHE A 132 0.28 -7.48 -0.98
C PHE A 132 -0.39 -6.37 -0.17
N GLY A 133 0.23 -6.01 0.96
CA GLY A 133 -0.28 -4.96 1.84
C GLY A 133 0.07 -3.56 1.34
N ILE A 134 -0.74 -2.59 1.74
CA ILE A 134 -0.48 -1.16 1.56
C ILE A 134 -0.42 -0.46 2.91
N ALA A 135 0.36 0.61 2.99
CA ALA A 135 0.45 1.50 4.15
C ALA A 135 0.34 2.95 3.69
N GLY A 136 -0.08 3.84 4.59
CA GLY A 136 -0.20 5.27 4.31
C GLY A 136 -1.31 5.62 3.33
N PHE A 137 -2.34 4.78 3.18
CA PHE A 137 -3.46 5.03 2.28
C PHE A 137 -4.20 6.32 2.62
N SER A 138 -4.67 6.47 3.86
CA SER A 138 -5.38 7.67 4.31
C SER A 138 -4.53 8.93 4.14
N VAL A 139 -3.23 8.86 4.44
CA VAL A 139 -2.30 9.98 4.26
C VAL A 139 -2.16 10.36 2.78
N ALA A 140 -2.06 9.39 1.89
CA ALA A 140 -1.99 9.64 0.46
C ALA A 140 -3.29 10.28 -0.08
N VAL A 141 -4.45 9.77 0.38
CA VAL A 141 -5.77 10.31 0.00
C VAL A 141 -5.95 11.72 0.52
N ASP A 142 -5.63 12.00 1.78
CA ASP A 142 -5.69 13.35 2.37
C ASP A 142 -4.74 14.33 1.65
N SER A 143 -3.55 13.87 1.29
CA SER A 143 -2.59 14.69 0.54
C SER A 143 -3.12 15.04 -0.85
N LEU A 144 -3.71 14.09 -1.57
CA LEU A 144 -4.35 14.34 -2.87
C LEU A 144 -5.57 15.25 -2.74
N SER A 145 -6.35 15.09 -1.67
CA SER A 145 -7.48 15.97 -1.35
C SER A 145 -7.01 17.41 -1.10
N ALA A 146 -5.96 17.59 -0.28
CA ALA A 146 -5.37 18.90 -0.02
C ALA A 146 -4.89 19.56 -1.32
N ILE A 147 -4.18 18.83 -2.17
CA ILE A 147 -3.67 19.34 -3.45
C ILE A 147 -4.84 19.71 -4.40
N LYS A 148 -5.94 18.98 -4.36
CA LYS A 148 -7.10 19.21 -5.25
C LYS A 148 -7.99 20.36 -4.80
N TYR A 149 -8.22 20.53 -3.49
CA TYR A 149 -9.24 21.43 -2.95
C TYR A 149 -8.66 22.64 -2.18
N ALA A 150 -7.39 22.60 -1.81
CA ALA A 150 -6.69 23.70 -1.16
C ALA A 150 -5.48 24.15 -2.00
N LYS A 151 -4.68 25.08 -1.47
CA LYS A 151 -3.41 25.47 -2.05
C LYS A 151 -2.28 24.83 -1.26
N VAL A 152 -1.48 24.01 -1.90
CA VAL A 152 -0.35 23.32 -1.29
C VAL A 152 0.95 23.82 -1.89
N LYS A 153 1.79 24.43 -1.05
CA LYS A 153 3.11 24.95 -1.41
C LYS A 153 4.19 24.03 -0.81
N PRO A 154 4.99 23.35 -1.63
CA PRO A 154 6.09 22.56 -1.11
C PRO A 154 7.21 23.45 -0.59
N ILE A 155 7.69 23.15 0.61
CA ILE A 155 8.91 23.72 1.19
C ILE A 155 10.06 22.86 0.72
N ARG A 156 11.00 23.47 -0.01
CA ARG A 156 12.11 22.76 -0.64
C ARG A 156 13.42 23.12 0.03
N ASP A 157 14.30 22.15 0.12
CA ASP A 157 15.68 22.36 0.56
C ASP A 157 16.57 22.94 -0.56
N GLU A 158 17.87 23.04 -0.28
CA GLU A 158 18.89 23.59 -1.19
C GLU A 158 19.00 22.82 -2.52
N ASP A 159 18.67 21.51 -2.50
CA ASP A 159 18.65 20.64 -3.68
C ASP A 159 17.31 20.70 -4.45
N GLY A 160 16.38 21.53 -3.97
CA GLY A 160 15.04 21.66 -4.52
C GLY A 160 14.15 20.44 -4.24
N ILE A 161 14.45 19.66 -3.20
CA ILE A 161 13.66 18.52 -2.75
C ILE A 161 12.60 19.01 -1.76
N ALA A 162 11.34 18.66 -1.99
CA ALA A 162 10.26 18.96 -1.05
C ALA A 162 10.45 18.13 0.23
N VAL A 163 10.58 18.83 1.35
CA VAL A 163 10.81 18.26 2.68
C VAL A 163 9.65 18.54 3.64
N ASP A 164 8.82 19.56 3.31
CA ASP A 164 7.62 19.92 4.08
C ASP A 164 6.61 20.62 3.15
N PHE A 165 5.41 20.91 3.64
CA PHE A 165 4.32 21.50 2.87
C PHE A 165 3.54 22.53 3.68
N GLU A 166 3.30 23.70 3.09
CA GLU A 166 2.35 24.68 3.59
C GLU A 166 1.00 24.49 2.90
N ILE A 167 -0.08 24.38 3.68
CA ILE A 167 -1.44 24.20 3.16
C ILE A 167 -2.27 25.42 3.55
N THR A 168 -2.88 26.06 2.56
CA THR A 168 -3.79 27.20 2.75
C THR A 168 -5.16 26.86 2.18
N GLY A 169 -6.18 26.90 3.03
CA GLY A 169 -7.57 26.57 2.68
C GLY A 169 -8.05 25.29 3.34
N GLU A 170 -9.34 25.02 3.16
CA GLU A 170 -10.02 23.85 3.70
C GLU A 170 -10.11 22.75 2.64
N PHE A 171 -10.01 21.51 3.06
CA PHE A 171 -10.16 20.34 2.18
C PHE A 171 -10.83 19.18 2.92
N PRO A 172 -11.61 18.35 2.24
CA PRO A 172 -12.23 17.18 2.86
C PRO A 172 -11.17 16.16 3.25
N LYS A 173 -11.36 15.53 4.44
CA LYS A 173 -10.44 14.52 5.00
C LYS A 173 -11.07 13.15 4.96
N TYR A 174 -10.30 12.16 4.59
CA TYR A 174 -10.71 10.77 4.50
C TYR A 174 -11.15 10.22 5.87
N GLY A 175 -12.20 9.37 5.85
CA GLY A 175 -12.74 8.76 7.05
C GLY A 175 -13.83 9.58 7.76
N ASN A 176 -14.34 10.64 7.12
CA ASN A 176 -15.43 11.50 7.62
C ASN A 176 -16.71 11.42 6.78
N ASP A 177 -16.91 10.35 6.02
CA ASP A 177 -18.10 10.11 5.18
C ASP A 177 -18.36 11.27 4.19
N ASP A 178 -17.30 11.73 3.51
CA ASP A 178 -17.35 12.74 2.45
C ASP A 178 -17.04 12.10 1.10
N ASP A 179 -18.06 12.00 0.23
CA ASP A 179 -17.95 11.39 -1.10
C ASP A 179 -16.81 11.98 -1.96
N LYS A 180 -16.44 13.23 -1.77
CA LYS A 180 -15.38 13.87 -2.56
C LYS A 180 -14.03 13.24 -2.31
N VAL A 181 -13.70 12.99 -1.04
CA VAL A 181 -12.43 12.38 -0.65
C VAL A 181 -12.50 10.87 -0.75
N ASP A 182 -13.64 10.26 -0.48
CA ASP A 182 -13.83 8.82 -0.58
C ASP A 182 -13.70 8.34 -2.04
N ASN A 183 -14.16 9.13 -3.01
CA ASN A 183 -13.96 8.84 -4.43
C ASN A 183 -12.47 8.95 -4.83
N LEU A 184 -11.69 9.88 -4.25
CA LEU A 184 -10.23 9.90 -4.45
C LEU A 184 -9.58 8.62 -3.92
N GLY A 185 -10.03 8.12 -2.77
CA GLY A 185 -9.58 6.84 -2.23
C GLY A 185 -9.92 5.67 -3.14
N LYS A 186 -11.15 5.61 -3.67
CA LYS A 186 -11.56 4.57 -4.63
C LYS A 186 -10.75 4.59 -5.93
N GLU A 187 -10.40 5.78 -6.42
CA GLU A 187 -9.56 5.93 -7.63
C GLU A 187 -8.11 5.50 -7.41
N LEU A 188 -7.64 5.50 -6.16
CA LEU A 188 -6.27 5.14 -5.80
C LEU A 188 -6.07 3.62 -5.68
N LEU A 189 -7.11 2.87 -5.41
CA LEU A 189 -7.12 1.41 -5.28
C LEU A 189 -7.36 0.71 -6.62
#